data_734adaa1bb4f6a1907fecf925b71089e
#
_entry.id   734adaa1bb4f6a1907fecf925b71089e
#
_cell.length_a   1.000
_cell.length_b   1.000
_cell.length_c   1.000
_cell.angle_alpha   90.00
_cell.angle_beta   90.00
_cell.angle_gamma   90.00
#
_symmetry.space_group_name_H-M   'P 1'
#
loop_
_entity.id
_entity.type
_entity.pdbx_description
1 polymer ?
#
loop_
_entity_poly.entity_id
_entity_poly.type
_entity_poly.pdbx_seq_one_letter_code
_entity_poly.pdbx_strand_id
1 'polypeptide(L)'
;ATLADTQKRLDPLTEEGRPFRLNAREGLAFAKLQAGKTDEARAAFLTLSTTLGVPDNMKQRAGAAIAVIDSGSAKILPQIVKAAMALPPSSALPSLPQADR
;
A
#
# COMPACT_ATOMS: atom_id res chain seq x y z
N ALA A 1 -7.44 -12.14 -9.47
CA ALA A 1 -8.05 -11.04 -10.21
C ALA A 1 -6.98 -10.18 -10.84
N THR A 2 -7.25 -9.67 -12.02
CA THR A 2 -6.32 -8.78 -12.71
C THR A 2 -6.46 -7.37 -12.17
N LEU A 3 -5.48 -6.53 -12.49
CA LEU A 3 -5.58 -5.11 -12.15
C LEU A 3 -6.84 -4.49 -12.76
N ALA A 4 -7.17 -4.85 -14.01
CA ALA A 4 -8.35 -4.32 -14.66
C ALA A 4 -9.62 -4.68 -13.89
N ASP A 5 -9.72 -5.91 -13.42
CA ASP A 5 -10.87 -6.33 -12.62
C ASP A 5 -10.94 -5.57 -11.31
N THR A 6 -9.81 -5.40 -10.66
CA THR A 6 -9.74 -4.66 -9.40
C THR A 6 -10.15 -3.22 -9.60
N GLN A 7 -9.64 -2.58 -10.65
CA GLN A 7 -10.02 -1.21 -10.96
C GLN A 7 -11.52 -1.08 -11.22
N LYS A 8 -12.08 -2.02 -11.97
CA LYS A 8 -13.50 -1.98 -12.29
C LYS A 8 -14.35 -2.02 -11.02
N ARG A 9 -13.91 -2.77 -10.02
CA ARG A 9 -14.62 -2.85 -8.75
C ARG A 9 -14.42 -1.64 -7.86
N LEU A 10 -13.19 -1.13 -7.82
CA LEU A 10 -12.81 -0.14 -6.82
C LEU A 10 -12.89 1.30 -7.30
N ASP A 11 -12.72 1.56 -8.61
CA ASP A 11 -12.76 2.93 -9.11
C ASP A 11 -14.03 3.68 -8.69
N PRO A 12 -15.23 3.08 -8.80
CA PRO A 12 -16.41 3.81 -8.38
C PRO A 12 -16.41 4.18 -6.90
N LEU A 13 -15.70 3.41 -6.08
CA LEU A 13 -15.66 3.64 -4.63
C LEU A 13 -14.69 4.72 -4.24
N THR A 14 -13.83 5.16 -5.16
CA THR A 14 -12.85 6.21 -4.86
C THR A 14 -13.41 7.61 -5.02
N GLU A 15 -14.63 7.74 -5.49
CA GLU A 15 -15.23 9.05 -5.73
C GLU A 15 -15.50 9.77 -4.43
N GLU A 16 -15.43 11.10 -4.51
CA GLU A 16 -15.67 11.96 -3.37
C GLU A 16 -17.06 11.68 -2.80
N GLY A 17 -17.18 11.63 -1.50
CA GLY A 17 -18.43 11.37 -0.83
C GLY A 17 -18.78 9.91 -0.63
N ARG A 18 -18.01 8.99 -1.22
CA ARG A 18 -18.27 7.58 -1.02
C ARG A 18 -17.72 7.10 0.30
N PRO A 19 -18.47 6.28 1.04
CA PRO A 19 -17.89 5.61 2.22
C PRO A 19 -16.73 4.76 1.75
N PHE A 20 -15.72 4.63 2.51
CA PHE A 20 -14.57 3.77 2.19
C PHE A 20 -13.77 4.21 0.95
N ARG A 21 -13.93 5.47 0.48
CA ARG A 21 -13.15 5.91 -0.67
C ARG A 21 -11.65 5.81 -0.44
N LEU A 22 -11.21 6.07 0.78
CA LEU A 22 -9.78 5.98 1.10
C LEU A 22 -9.31 4.53 1.11
N ASN A 23 -10.13 3.63 1.61
CA ASN A 23 -9.82 2.21 1.58
C ASN A 23 -9.73 1.70 0.15
N ALA A 24 -10.63 2.14 -0.72
CA ALA A 24 -10.60 1.76 -2.11
C ALA A 24 -9.35 2.29 -2.81
N ARG A 25 -8.95 3.52 -2.51
CA ARG A 25 -7.73 4.08 -3.07
C ARG A 25 -6.49 3.32 -2.63
N GLU A 26 -6.45 2.94 -1.37
CA GLU A 26 -5.34 2.13 -0.86
C GLU A 26 -5.30 0.78 -1.57
N GLY A 27 -6.45 0.14 -1.71
CA GLY A 27 -6.52 -1.14 -2.40
C GLY A 27 -6.05 -1.06 -3.84
N LEU A 28 -6.41 0.00 -4.54
CA LEU A 28 -5.96 0.22 -5.91
C LEU A 28 -4.46 0.44 -5.99
N ALA A 29 -3.90 1.18 -5.05
CA ALA A 29 -2.46 1.42 -5.03
C ALA A 29 -1.69 0.12 -4.87
N PHE A 30 -2.13 -0.75 -3.96
CA PHE A 30 -1.49 -2.06 -3.79
C PHE A 30 -1.70 -2.95 -5.00
N ALA A 31 -2.87 -2.90 -5.63
CA ALA A 31 -3.11 -3.68 -6.83
C ALA A 31 -2.19 -3.27 -7.97
N LYS A 32 -1.95 -1.97 -8.12
CA LYS A 32 -1.02 -1.48 -9.13
C LYS A 32 0.40 -1.96 -8.84
N LEU A 33 0.79 -1.94 -7.57
CA LEU A 33 2.10 -2.41 -7.18
C LEU A 33 2.28 -3.89 -7.52
N GLN A 34 1.29 -4.71 -7.19
CA GLN A 34 1.33 -6.13 -7.47
C GLN A 34 1.34 -6.43 -8.97
N ALA A 35 0.76 -5.54 -9.76
CA ALA A 35 0.74 -5.69 -11.20
C ALA A 35 2.02 -5.18 -11.89
N GLY A 36 2.98 -4.72 -11.11
CA GLY A 36 4.24 -4.20 -11.65
C GLY A 36 4.18 -2.76 -12.12
N LYS A 37 3.07 -2.07 -11.88
CA LYS A 37 2.93 -0.68 -12.26
C LYS A 37 3.46 0.21 -11.13
N THR A 38 4.77 0.13 -10.95
CA THR A 38 5.43 0.69 -9.78
C THR A 38 5.32 2.21 -9.70
N ASP A 39 5.50 2.89 -10.82
CA ASP A 39 5.43 4.36 -10.83
C ASP A 39 4.03 4.85 -10.50
N GLU A 40 3.01 4.20 -11.05
CA GLU A 40 1.63 4.56 -10.78
C GLU A 40 1.28 4.27 -9.33
N ALA A 41 1.77 3.15 -8.81
CA ALA A 41 1.53 2.78 -7.41
C ALA A 41 2.16 3.81 -6.47
N ARG A 42 3.39 4.21 -6.77
CA ARG A 42 4.08 5.21 -5.94
C ARG A 42 3.31 6.52 -5.92
N ALA A 43 2.87 6.98 -7.06
CA ALA A 43 2.08 8.21 -7.14
C ALA A 43 0.78 8.08 -6.34
N ALA A 44 0.12 6.93 -6.42
CA ALA A 44 -1.11 6.69 -5.68
C ALA A 44 -0.87 6.70 -4.17
N PHE A 45 0.20 6.06 -3.71
CA PHE A 45 0.54 6.08 -2.28
C PHE A 45 0.92 7.47 -1.80
N LEU A 46 1.63 8.24 -2.63
CA LEU A 46 1.99 9.59 -2.26
C LEU A 46 0.74 10.47 -2.11
N THR A 47 -0.17 10.38 -3.06
CA THR A 47 -1.43 11.11 -2.98
C THR A 47 -2.19 10.73 -1.72
N LEU A 48 -2.25 9.44 -1.42
CA LEU A 48 -2.95 8.95 -0.24
C LEU A 48 -2.32 9.51 1.04
N SER A 49 -0.99 9.52 1.11
CA SER A 49 -0.30 9.98 2.32
C SER A 49 -0.45 11.48 2.57
N THR A 50 -0.81 12.25 1.54
CA THR A 50 -0.97 13.69 1.65
C THR A 50 -2.43 14.15 1.63
N THR A 51 -3.37 13.22 1.54
CA THR A 51 -4.79 13.58 1.51
C THR A 51 -5.30 13.85 2.93
N LEU A 52 -6.08 14.91 3.06
CA LEU A 52 -6.68 15.23 4.36
C LEU A 52 -7.67 14.13 4.76
N GLY A 53 -7.70 13.86 6.04
CA GLY A 53 -8.64 12.88 6.57
C GLY A 53 -8.17 11.44 6.52
N VAL A 54 -6.99 11.19 5.97
CA VAL A 54 -6.46 9.82 5.95
C VAL A 54 -5.99 9.46 7.37
N PRO A 55 -6.40 8.30 7.88
CA PRO A 55 -5.95 7.87 9.21
C PRO A 55 -4.44 7.67 9.26
N ASP A 56 -3.86 7.86 10.43
CA ASP A 56 -2.41 7.77 10.59
C ASP A 56 -1.86 6.41 10.20
N ASN A 57 -2.55 5.33 10.54
CA ASN A 57 -2.07 4.01 10.18
C ASN A 57 -2.05 3.80 8.65
N MET A 58 -3.00 4.40 7.95
CA MET A 58 -3.02 4.33 6.49
C MET A 58 -1.89 5.17 5.90
N LYS A 59 -1.61 6.34 6.47
CA LYS A 59 -0.47 7.16 6.04
C LYS A 59 0.84 6.41 6.25
N GLN A 60 0.98 5.72 7.36
CA GLN A 60 2.17 4.93 7.65
C GLN A 60 2.34 3.80 6.63
N ARG A 61 1.27 3.10 6.31
CA ARG A 61 1.34 2.04 5.30
C ARG A 61 1.73 2.58 3.94
N ALA A 62 1.16 3.73 3.56
CA ALA A 62 1.50 4.35 2.28
C ALA A 62 2.97 4.77 2.25
N GLY A 63 3.45 5.37 3.33
CA GLY A 63 4.86 5.77 3.44
C GLY A 63 5.80 4.58 3.38
N ALA A 64 5.43 3.49 4.05
CA ALA A 64 6.22 2.26 4.03
C ALA A 64 6.28 1.67 2.62
N ALA A 65 5.16 1.69 1.91
CA ALA A 65 5.13 1.20 0.54
C ALA A 65 6.04 2.03 -0.37
N ILE A 66 6.00 3.34 -0.22
CA ILE A 66 6.88 4.23 -0.98
C ILE A 66 8.35 3.93 -0.68
N ALA A 67 8.68 3.74 0.59
CA ALA A 67 10.06 3.45 0.98
C ALA A 67 10.55 2.16 0.35
N VAL A 68 9.72 1.12 0.30
CA VAL A 68 10.08 -0.14 -0.33
C VAL A 68 10.28 0.04 -1.82
N ILE A 69 9.40 0.79 -2.47
CA ILE A 69 9.53 1.07 -3.90
C ILE A 69 10.85 1.80 -4.16
N ASP A 70 11.13 2.82 -3.37
CA ASP A 70 12.32 3.64 -3.57
C ASP A 70 13.62 2.88 -3.27
N SER A 71 13.54 1.85 -2.45
CA SER A 71 14.71 1.04 -2.14
C SER A 71 15.07 0.06 -3.26
N GLY A 72 14.25 -0.02 -4.30
CA GLY A 72 14.51 -0.90 -5.42
C GLY A 72 14.07 -2.32 -5.21
N SER A 73 13.30 -2.60 -4.16
CA SER A 73 12.83 -3.95 -3.87
C SER A 73 11.54 -4.31 -4.60
N ALA A 74 11.08 -3.46 -5.49
CA ALA A 74 9.77 -3.60 -6.12
C ALA A 74 9.61 -4.92 -6.89
N LYS A 75 10.71 -5.47 -7.37
CA LYS A 75 10.64 -6.70 -8.18
C LYS A 75 10.18 -7.91 -7.38
N ILE A 76 10.35 -7.89 -6.07
CA ILE A 76 9.95 -9.02 -5.24
C ILE A 76 8.76 -8.67 -4.37
N LEU A 77 8.15 -7.54 -4.63
CA LEU A 77 7.12 -7.01 -3.78
C LEU A 77 5.83 -7.79 -3.65
N PRO A 78 5.33 -8.48 -4.68
CA PRO A 78 4.04 -9.17 -4.49
C PRO A 78 4.02 -10.05 -3.26
N GLN A 79 5.09 -10.76 -2.99
CA GLN A 79 5.18 -11.61 -1.81
C GLN A 79 5.37 -10.80 -0.54
N ILE A 80 6.23 -9.78 -0.60
CA ILE A 80 6.51 -8.94 0.56
C ILE A 80 5.29 -8.17 0.99
N VAL A 81 4.59 -7.58 0.05
CA VAL A 81 3.39 -6.80 0.36
C VAL A 81 2.33 -7.69 0.99
N LYS A 82 2.13 -8.88 0.43
CA LYS A 82 1.15 -9.80 0.97
C LYS A 82 1.49 -10.21 2.39
N ALA A 83 2.75 -10.50 2.66
CA ALA A 83 3.20 -10.88 3.99
C ALA A 83 3.04 -9.73 4.97
N ALA A 84 3.40 -8.52 4.57
CA ALA A 84 3.29 -7.35 5.43
C ALA A 84 1.85 -7.04 5.79
N MET A 85 0.94 -7.22 4.85
CA MET A 85 -0.48 -6.97 5.10
C MET A 85 -1.10 -8.01 6.00
N ALA A 86 -0.53 -9.22 6.05
CA ALA A 86 -1.05 -10.30 6.86
C ALA A 86 -0.54 -10.26 8.30
N LEU A 87 0.52 -9.49 8.57
CA LEU A 87 1.12 -9.47 9.89
C LEU A 87 0.63 -8.29 10.71
N PRO A 88 0.45 -8.45 12.02
CA PRO A 88 0.20 -7.32 12.90
C PRO A 88 1.42 -6.41 12.90
N PRO A 89 1.24 -5.12 13.12
CA PRO A 89 2.39 -4.20 13.10
C PRO A 89 3.51 -4.58 14.06
N SER A 90 3.18 -5.07 15.21
CA SER A 90 4.19 -5.45 16.19
C SER A 90 5.01 -6.66 15.75
N SER A 91 4.47 -7.48 14.88
CA SER A 91 5.18 -8.65 14.38
C SER A 91 6.01 -8.35 13.16
N ALA A 92 5.71 -7.27 12.50
CA ALA A 92 6.41 -6.92 11.28
C ALA A 92 7.84 -6.50 11.55
N LEU A 93 8.15 -6.15 12.79
CA LEU A 93 9.47 -5.81 13.11
C LEU A 93 10.17 -6.95 13.67
N PRO A 94 11.07 -7.48 12.98
CA PRO A 94 11.82 -8.55 13.51
C PRO A 94 12.67 -7.96 14.55
N SER A 95 12.59 -8.51 15.46
CA SER A 95 13.40 -8.25 16.39
C SER A 95 14.73 -8.18 15.99
N LEU A 96 15.02 -7.29 15.58
CA LEU A 96 16.20 -7.08 15.40
C LEU A 96 16.96 -7.47 16.46
N PRO A 97 17.49 -8.00 16.42
CA PRO A 97 18.04 -8.47 17.42
C PRO A 97 18.91 -7.82 18.17
N GLN A 98 18.49 -7.79 18.33
CA GLN A 98 18.95 -7.66 18.70
C GLN A 98 19.82 -7.81 19.11
N ALA A 99 20.12 -7.61 19.04
CA ALA A 99 20.74 -7.71 19.27
C ALA A 99 21.33 -7.69 19.88
N ASP A 100 21.43 -7.73 20.18
CA ASP A 100 21.84 -7.66 20.60
C ASP A 100 22.43 -7.83 21.07
N ARG A 101 22.47 -7.85 21.25
CA ARG A 101 22.96 -7.94 21.70
C ARG A 101 23.52 -7.90 21.96
#